data_c8d81f6756774923d00af398d7633f67
#
_entry.id   c8d81f6756774923d00af398d7633f67
#
_cell.length_a   1.000
_cell.length_b   1.000
_cell.length_c   1.000
_cell.angle_alpha   90.00
_cell.angle_beta   90.00
_cell.angle_gamma   90.00
#
_symmetry.space_group_name_H-M   'P 1'
#
loop_
_entity.id
_entity.type
_entity.pdbx_description
1 polymer ?
#
loop_
_entity_poly.entity_id
_entity_poly.type
_entity_poly.pdbx_seq_one_letter_code
_entity_poly.pdbx_strand_id
1 'polypeptide(L)'
;MQKLFSRSILLFFSCISLLHTGWSQTGYKTPPSTVADMLLAKRPASVSIDNLGQWMVLQQTNGYAEMEELAAPELRIAGLRINPANFSPSRMNLVYAITLKEVKTGKEYSISGLPTKLRAQAVTWSPDQQRFAFLQLESDHVDLYMVTIATKKAIRINKSP
;
A
#
# COMPACT_ATOMS: atom_id res chain seq x y z
N MET A 1 16.73 35.34 -59.11
CA MET A 1 15.42 34.90 -58.63
C MET A 1 15.30 33.38 -58.42
N GLN A 2 15.85 32.55 -59.31
CA GLN A 2 15.76 31.06 -59.20
C GLN A 2 16.38 30.44 -57.93
N LYS A 3 17.51 30.99 -57.42
CA LYS A 3 18.16 30.47 -56.21
C LYS A 3 17.42 30.77 -54.92
N LEU A 4 16.65 31.82 -54.85
CA LEU A 4 15.78 32.14 -53.68
C LEU A 4 14.56 31.23 -53.61
N PHE A 5 13.99 30.91 -54.75
CA PHE A 5 12.81 30.04 -54.85
C PHE A 5 13.15 28.60 -54.43
N SER A 6 14.34 28.10 -54.82
CA SER A 6 14.81 26.76 -54.42
C SER A 6 15.06 26.65 -52.90
N ARG A 7 15.59 27.71 -52.27
CA ARG A 7 15.83 27.72 -50.83
C ARG A 7 14.52 27.76 -50.01
N SER A 8 13.52 28.47 -50.47
CA SER A 8 12.19 28.52 -49.84
C SER A 8 11.47 27.18 -49.89
N ILE A 9 11.56 26.46 -51.02
CA ILE A 9 10.98 25.12 -51.19
C ILE A 9 11.67 24.10 -50.24
N LEU A 10 12.97 24.18 -50.08
CA LEU A 10 13.74 23.28 -49.19
C LEU A 10 13.37 23.51 -47.71
N LEU A 11 13.18 24.76 -47.29
CA LEU A 11 12.73 25.10 -45.95
C LEU A 11 11.27 24.64 -45.68
N PHE A 12 10.41 24.75 -46.67
CA PHE A 12 9.01 24.29 -46.55
C PHE A 12 8.92 22.77 -46.41
N PHE A 13 9.74 22.02 -47.17
CA PHE A 13 9.83 20.55 -47.06
C PHE A 13 10.45 20.12 -45.73
N SER A 14 11.42 20.86 -45.19
CA SER A 14 12.02 20.60 -43.87
C SER A 14 11.03 20.83 -42.72
N CYS A 15 10.18 21.82 -42.80
CA CYS A 15 9.11 22.04 -41.80
C CYS A 15 8.03 20.96 -41.83
N ILE A 16 7.67 20.42 -42.99
CA ILE A 16 6.66 19.36 -43.12
C ILE A 16 7.18 18.04 -42.53
N SER A 17 8.46 17.73 -42.63
CA SER A 17 9.05 16.52 -42.02
C SER A 17 9.13 16.56 -40.50
N LEU A 18 9.08 17.74 -39.88
CA LEU A 18 9.04 17.89 -38.41
C LEU A 18 7.64 17.68 -37.81
N LEU A 19 6.61 17.68 -38.63
CA LEU A 19 5.22 17.45 -38.17
C LEU A 19 4.84 15.96 -38.00
N HIS A 20 5.75 15.05 -38.35
CA HIS A 20 5.48 13.60 -38.28
C HIS A 20 5.95 12.93 -36.99
N THR A 21 6.43 13.67 -35.99
CA THR A 21 6.90 13.12 -34.72
C THR A 21 5.83 13.23 -33.64
N GLY A 22 4.75 12.46 -33.73
CA GLY A 22 3.72 12.59 -32.71
C GLY A 22 2.80 11.40 -32.46
N TRP A 23 2.92 10.34 -33.22
CA TRP A 23 1.94 9.24 -33.11
C TRP A 23 2.59 7.92 -32.63
N SER A 24 3.38 7.98 -31.56
CA SER A 24 3.92 6.80 -30.91
C SER A 24 3.32 6.57 -29.54
N GLN A 25 2.05 6.82 -29.35
CA GLN A 25 1.33 6.31 -28.20
C GLN A 25 0.40 5.19 -28.67
N THR A 26 0.96 3.99 -28.81
CA THR A 26 0.12 2.80 -28.68
C THR A 26 -0.39 2.82 -27.26
N GLY A 27 -1.69 3.13 -27.10
CA GLY A 27 -2.32 3.13 -25.79
C GLY A 27 -1.99 1.84 -25.03
N TYR A 28 -1.82 1.94 -23.72
CA TYR A 28 -1.60 0.79 -22.85
C TYR A 28 -2.66 -0.28 -23.17
N LYS A 29 -2.22 -1.47 -23.60
CA LYS A 29 -3.12 -2.59 -23.83
C LYS A 29 -3.39 -3.28 -22.50
N THR A 30 -4.61 -3.23 -22.05
CA THR A 30 -5.04 -4.04 -20.90
C THR A 30 -4.86 -5.52 -21.21
N PRO A 31 -4.30 -6.31 -20.30
CA PRO A 31 -4.17 -7.75 -20.49
C PRO A 31 -5.55 -8.41 -20.57
N PRO A 32 -5.67 -9.63 -21.14
CA PRO A 32 -6.90 -10.41 -21.07
C PRO A 32 -7.42 -10.52 -19.63
N SER A 33 -8.73 -10.55 -19.44
CA SER A 33 -9.35 -10.54 -18.09
C SER A 33 -8.82 -11.63 -17.19
N THR A 34 -8.65 -12.85 -17.70
CA THR A 34 -8.10 -13.97 -16.94
C THR A 34 -6.70 -13.68 -16.36
N VAL A 35 -5.83 -13.02 -17.14
CA VAL A 35 -4.49 -12.62 -16.68
C VAL A 35 -4.58 -11.48 -15.67
N ALA A 36 -5.46 -10.51 -15.92
CA ALA A 36 -5.69 -9.40 -14.99
C ALA A 36 -6.21 -9.93 -13.65
N ASP A 37 -7.18 -10.83 -13.64
CA ASP A 37 -7.77 -11.44 -12.45
C ASP A 37 -6.71 -12.21 -11.62
N MET A 38 -5.81 -12.94 -12.28
CA MET A 38 -4.70 -13.62 -11.61
C MET A 38 -3.73 -12.64 -10.95
N LEU A 39 -3.38 -11.56 -11.63
CA LEU A 39 -2.44 -10.54 -11.13
C LEU A 39 -3.05 -9.72 -9.99
N LEU A 40 -4.35 -9.42 -10.08
CA LEU A 40 -5.07 -8.61 -9.10
C LEU A 40 -5.73 -9.43 -7.99
N ALA A 41 -5.57 -10.76 -8.01
CA ALA A 41 -6.08 -11.63 -6.97
C ALA A 41 -5.55 -11.20 -5.59
N LYS A 42 -6.46 -11.08 -4.62
CA LYS A 42 -6.08 -10.77 -3.25
C LYS A 42 -5.20 -11.89 -2.69
N ARG A 43 -4.09 -11.52 -2.07
CA ARG A 43 -3.26 -12.48 -1.35
C ARG A 43 -4.05 -13.08 -0.18
N PRO A 44 -3.83 -14.36 0.16
CA PRO A 44 -4.34 -14.90 1.41
C PRO A 44 -3.91 -14.05 2.59
N ALA A 45 -4.79 -13.88 3.57
CA ALA A 45 -4.45 -13.17 4.80
C ALA A 45 -3.32 -13.91 5.54
N SER A 46 -2.36 -13.19 6.06
CA SER A 46 -1.42 -13.74 7.03
C SER A 46 -2.12 -13.94 8.37
N VAL A 47 -1.73 -14.98 9.10
CA VAL A 47 -2.40 -15.39 10.32
C VAL A 47 -1.43 -15.30 11.49
N SER A 48 -1.85 -14.63 12.56
CA SER A 48 -1.18 -14.63 13.85
C SER A 48 -2.11 -15.27 14.87
N ILE A 49 -1.69 -16.38 15.47
CA ILE A 49 -2.49 -17.14 16.45
C ILE A 49 -1.96 -16.81 17.85
N ASP A 50 -2.88 -16.71 18.82
CA ASP A 50 -2.53 -16.57 20.22
C ASP A 50 -1.86 -17.84 20.76
N ASN A 51 -1.06 -17.73 21.83
CA ASN A 51 -0.36 -18.88 22.40
C ASN A 51 -1.27 -19.95 22.98
N LEU A 52 -2.56 -19.63 23.21
CA LEU A 52 -3.57 -20.56 23.72
C LEU A 52 -4.30 -21.29 22.59
N GLY A 53 -4.08 -20.91 21.32
CA GLY A 53 -4.74 -21.49 20.16
C GLY A 53 -6.24 -21.21 20.10
N GLN A 54 -6.72 -20.17 20.76
CA GLN A 54 -8.14 -19.84 20.85
C GLN A 54 -8.56 -18.79 19.82
N TRP A 55 -7.67 -17.86 19.50
CA TRP A 55 -7.93 -16.74 18.61
C TRP A 55 -6.86 -16.60 17.53
N MET A 56 -7.29 -16.17 16.35
CA MET A 56 -6.38 -15.76 15.27
C MET A 56 -6.71 -14.35 14.83
N VAL A 57 -5.66 -13.60 14.55
CA VAL A 57 -5.74 -12.32 13.86
C VAL A 57 -5.39 -12.55 12.40
N LEU A 58 -6.38 -12.34 11.52
CA LEU A 58 -6.22 -12.40 10.08
C LEU A 58 -5.79 -11.02 9.59
N GLN A 59 -4.65 -10.94 8.92
CA GLN A 59 -4.03 -9.70 8.47
C GLN A 59 -3.99 -9.69 6.94
N GLN A 60 -4.81 -8.86 6.33
CA GLN A 60 -4.88 -8.74 4.88
C GLN A 60 -3.86 -7.70 4.39
N THR A 61 -2.98 -8.11 3.49
CA THR A 61 -2.03 -7.24 2.81
C THR A 61 -2.36 -7.13 1.32
N ASN A 62 -2.00 -6.01 0.70
CA ASN A 62 -2.09 -5.88 -0.75
C ASN A 62 -0.99 -6.69 -1.44
N GLY A 63 -1.26 -7.14 -2.66
CA GLY A 63 -0.27 -7.82 -3.50
C GLY A 63 0.87 -6.91 -3.95
N TYR A 64 0.55 -5.62 -4.13
CA TYR A 64 1.45 -4.59 -4.62
C TYR A 64 1.37 -3.36 -3.71
N ALA A 65 2.48 -2.63 -3.62
CA ALA A 65 2.51 -1.34 -2.95
C ALA A 65 1.64 -0.33 -3.70
N GLU A 66 0.95 0.53 -2.98
CA GLU A 66 0.19 1.62 -3.57
C GLU A 66 1.11 2.68 -4.17
N MET A 67 0.64 3.39 -5.20
CA MET A 67 1.43 4.46 -5.84
C MET A 67 1.84 5.55 -4.85
N GLU A 68 1.00 5.85 -3.87
CA GLU A 68 1.29 6.78 -2.78
C GLU A 68 2.51 6.32 -1.96
N GLU A 69 2.62 5.03 -1.67
CA GLU A 69 3.76 4.46 -0.93
C GLU A 69 5.05 4.49 -1.76
N LEU A 70 4.94 4.21 -3.06
CA LEU A 70 6.09 4.22 -3.97
C LEU A 70 6.60 5.64 -4.23
N ALA A 71 5.72 6.63 -4.24
CA ALA A 71 6.03 8.03 -4.45
C ALA A 71 6.47 8.76 -3.16
N ALA A 72 6.29 8.15 -1.98
CA ALA A 72 6.66 8.76 -0.72
C ALA A 72 8.18 9.05 -0.66
N PRO A 73 8.60 10.20 -0.11
CA PRO A 73 10.01 10.50 0.11
C PRO A 73 10.66 9.44 0.99
N GLU A 74 11.88 9.04 0.65
CA GLU A 74 12.64 8.09 1.48
C GLU A 74 14.07 8.58 1.71
N LEU A 75 14.54 8.42 2.94
CA LEU A 75 15.96 8.54 3.31
C LEU A 75 16.59 7.16 3.28
N ARG A 76 17.80 7.10 2.71
CA ARG A 76 18.62 5.88 2.67
C ARG A 76 19.82 6.10 3.56
N ILE A 77 19.84 5.45 4.71
CA ILE A 77 20.89 5.60 5.72
C ILE A 77 21.43 4.21 6.07
N ALA A 78 22.67 3.95 5.70
CA ALA A 78 23.37 2.70 6.04
C ALA A 78 22.54 1.42 5.73
N GLY A 79 21.86 1.38 4.59
CA GLY A 79 21.02 0.25 4.18
C GLY A 79 19.58 0.29 4.68
N LEU A 80 19.25 1.18 5.60
CA LEU A 80 17.88 1.43 6.02
C LEU A 80 17.19 2.38 5.03
N ARG A 81 15.90 2.14 4.82
CA ARG A 81 15.01 3.03 4.07
C ARG A 81 13.94 3.54 5.03
N ILE A 82 13.91 4.83 5.25
CA ILE A 82 13.07 5.46 6.26
C ILE A 82 12.24 6.57 5.61
N ASN A 83 10.96 6.63 5.94
CA ASN A 83 10.13 7.78 5.61
C ASN A 83 10.51 8.95 6.54
N PRO A 84 11.00 10.09 6.02
CA PRO A 84 11.45 11.21 6.85
C PRO A 84 10.33 11.90 7.62
N ALA A 85 9.06 11.75 7.20
CA ALA A 85 7.93 12.42 7.84
C ALA A 85 7.48 11.74 9.13
N ASN A 86 7.49 10.39 9.17
CA ASN A 86 7.01 9.63 10.33
C ASN A 86 8.04 8.66 10.90
N PHE A 87 9.26 8.65 10.37
CA PHE A 87 10.39 7.81 10.77
C PHE A 87 10.14 6.29 10.70
N SER A 88 9.05 5.88 10.04
CA SER A 88 8.78 4.46 9.82
C SER A 88 9.67 3.89 8.71
N PRO A 89 9.92 2.57 8.68
CA PRO A 89 10.53 1.93 7.53
C PRO A 89 9.67 2.16 6.28
N SER A 90 10.29 2.56 5.17
CA SER A 90 9.61 2.69 3.88
C SER A 90 9.53 1.35 3.15
N ARG A 91 8.57 1.23 2.22
CA ARG A 91 8.35 0.03 1.37
C ARG A 91 8.06 -1.25 2.16
N MET A 92 7.32 -1.11 3.24
CA MET A 92 6.86 -2.24 4.05
C MET A 92 5.55 -2.82 3.48
N ASN A 93 5.34 -4.12 3.71
CA ASN A 93 4.03 -4.72 3.47
C ASN A 93 3.08 -4.29 4.60
N LEU A 94 2.19 -3.36 4.31
CA LEU A 94 1.21 -2.88 5.26
C LEU A 94 -0.02 -3.78 5.29
N VAL A 95 -0.63 -3.87 6.45
CA VAL A 95 -1.90 -4.55 6.67
C VAL A 95 -3.03 -3.54 6.48
N TYR A 96 -3.94 -3.82 5.57
CA TYR A 96 -5.06 -2.93 5.21
C TYR A 96 -6.40 -3.38 5.79
N ALA A 97 -6.48 -4.62 6.27
CA ALA A 97 -7.63 -5.08 7.01
C ALA A 97 -7.21 -6.10 8.08
N ILE A 98 -7.85 -6.01 9.24
CA ILE A 98 -7.64 -6.92 10.37
C ILE A 98 -8.99 -7.51 10.75
N THR A 99 -9.06 -8.83 10.84
CA THR A 99 -10.25 -9.57 11.29
C THR A 99 -9.85 -10.50 12.41
N LEU A 100 -10.64 -10.58 13.45
CA LEU A 100 -10.46 -11.53 14.54
C LEU A 100 -11.27 -12.79 14.27
N LYS A 101 -10.66 -13.96 14.41
CA LYS A 101 -11.32 -15.25 14.19
C LYS A 101 -11.16 -16.15 15.39
N GLU A 102 -12.26 -16.73 15.85
CA GLU A 102 -12.25 -17.76 16.90
C GLU A 102 -11.89 -19.11 16.29
N VAL A 103 -10.85 -19.75 16.80
CA VAL A 103 -10.33 -21.02 16.25
C VAL A 103 -11.35 -22.15 16.34
N LYS A 104 -11.98 -22.29 17.51
CA LYS A 104 -12.91 -23.40 17.78
C LYS A 104 -14.16 -23.38 16.91
N THR A 105 -14.74 -22.20 16.71
CA THR A 105 -16.02 -22.06 15.96
C THR A 105 -15.81 -21.67 14.51
N GLY A 106 -14.61 -21.18 14.15
CA GLY A 106 -14.32 -20.62 12.85
C GLY A 106 -15.01 -19.27 12.60
N LYS A 107 -15.70 -18.71 13.58
CA LYS A 107 -16.45 -17.45 13.44
C LYS A 107 -15.52 -16.27 13.36
N GLU A 108 -15.79 -15.38 12.41
CA GLU A 108 -15.06 -14.14 12.20
C GLU A 108 -15.82 -12.95 12.82
N TYR A 109 -15.05 -12.03 13.36
CA TYR A 109 -15.54 -10.83 14.03
C TYR A 109 -14.84 -9.61 13.48
N SER A 110 -15.61 -8.60 13.12
CA SER A 110 -15.09 -7.28 12.81
C SER A 110 -14.68 -6.56 14.10
N ILE A 111 -13.64 -5.75 13.98
CA ILE A 111 -13.11 -4.96 15.09
C ILE A 111 -13.63 -3.53 14.93
N SER A 112 -14.28 -3.02 15.97
CA SER A 112 -14.74 -1.63 16.01
C SER A 112 -13.62 -0.68 16.43
N GLY A 113 -13.68 0.59 16.00
CA GLY A 113 -12.70 1.61 16.39
C GLY A 113 -11.35 1.54 15.65
N LEU A 114 -11.24 0.76 14.58
CA LEU A 114 -10.10 0.80 13.69
C LEU A 114 -10.08 2.12 12.90
N PRO A 115 -8.89 2.60 12.49
CA PRO A 115 -8.77 3.73 11.58
C PRO A 115 -9.53 3.50 10.27
N THR A 116 -10.07 4.57 9.69
CA THR A 116 -10.80 4.49 8.42
C THR A 116 -9.92 4.00 7.27
N LYS A 117 -8.66 4.45 7.20
CA LYS A 117 -7.63 3.96 6.29
C LYS A 117 -6.61 3.19 7.12
N LEU A 118 -6.84 1.89 7.30
CA LEU A 118 -5.91 1.06 8.07
C LEU A 118 -4.60 0.88 7.29
N ARG A 119 -3.48 1.18 7.94
CA ARG A 119 -2.10 0.98 7.45
C ARG A 119 -1.26 0.41 8.60
N ALA A 120 -1.63 -0.79 9.03
CA ALA A 120 -1.07 -1.39 10.22
C ALA A 120 0.21 -2.18 9.93
N GLN A 121 1.08 -2.22 10.94
CA GLN A 121 2.28 -3.08 10.97
C GLN A 121 2.54 -3.56 12.39
N ALA A 122 3.47 -4.51 12.55
CA ALA A 122 3.94 -5.01 13.84
C ALA A 122 2.81 -5.50 14.78
N VAL A 123 1.88 -6.28 14.23
CA VAL A 123 0.81 -6.89 15.04
C VAL A 123 1.42 -7.85 16.05
N THR A 124 1.21 -7.59 17.33
CA THR A 124 1.82 -8.34 18.43
C THR A 124 0.82 -8.61 19.54
N TRP A 125 0.76 -9.85 20.01
CA TRP A 125 -0.08 -10.26 21.13
C TRP A 125 0.50 -9.80 22.48
N SER A 126 -0.39 -9.45 23.41
CA SER A 126 -0.02 -9.22 24.80
C SER A 126 0.36 -10.54 25.49
N PRO A 127 1.20 -10.51 26.53
CA PRO A 127 1.60 -11.73 27.25
C PRO A 127 0.41 -12.51 27.83
N ASP A 128 -0.67 -11.83 28.24
CA ASP A 128 -1.89 -12.42 28.77
C ASP A 128 -2.83 -12.96 27.68
N GLN A 129 -2.47 -12.78 26.39
CA GLN A 129 -3.25 -13.20 25.20
C GLN A 129 -4.68 -12.62 25.13
N GLN A 130 -4.98 -11.60 25.94
CA GLN A 130 -6.30 -10.97 25.96
C GLN A 130 -6.39 -9.76 25.05
N ARG A 131 -5.24 -9.31 24.53
CA ARG A 131 -5.12 -8.14 23.67
C ARG A 131 -4.07 -8.36 22.60
N PHE A 132 -4.16 -7.58 21.56
CA PHE A 132 -3.03 -7.39 20.65
C PHE A 132 -2.88 -5.92 20.31
N ALA A 133 -1.68 -5.52 19.95
CA ALA A 133 -1.36 -4.16 19.56
C ALA A 133 -0.81 -4.13 18.13
N PHE A 134 -0.93 -2.98 17.48
CA PHE A 134 -0.32 -2.73 16.19
C PHE A 134 0.05 -1.25 16.06
N LEU A 135 1.00 -0.97 15.17
CA LEU A 135 1.37 0.38 14.79
C LEU A 135 0.56 0.79 13.55
N GLN A 136 -0.13 1.91 13.63
CA GLN A 136 -0.81 2.56 12.51
C GLN A 136 0.10 3.62 11.93
N LEU A 137 0.40 3.55 10.64
CA LEU A 137 1.20 4.56 9.95
C LEU A 137 0.30 5.67 9.42
N GLU A 138 0.53 6.88 9.91
CA GLU A 138 -0.05 8.11 9.37
C GLU A 138 0.99 8.83 8.49
N SER A 139 0.59 9.92 7.86
CA SER A 139 1.48 10.65 6.93
C SER A 139 2.70 11.26 7.63
N ASP A 140 2.56 11.71 8.86
CA ASP A 140 3.53 12.51 9.63
C ASP A 140 3.87 11.91 11.00
N HIS A 141 3.18 10.86 11.43
CA HIS A 141 3.42 10.20 12.73
C HIS A 141 3.04 8.72 12.70
N VAL A 142 3.26 8.04 13.81
CA VAL A 142 2.87 6.66 14.03
C VAL A 142 2.02 6.56 15.28
N ASP A 143 0.84 5.98 15.14
CA ASP A 143 -0.07 5.73 16.25
C ASP A 143 0.05 4.29 16.75
N LEU A 144 -0.09 4.10 18.06
CA LEU A 144 -0.18 2.80 18.68
C LEU A 144 -1.64 2.49 19.01
N TYR A 145 -2.14 1.41 18.43
CA TYR A 145 -3.47 0.88 18.71
C TYR A 145 -3.40 -0.41 19.51
N MET A 146 -4.36 -0.58 20.40
CA MET A 146 -4.58 -1.81 21.16
C MET A 146 -6.01 -2.30 20.95
N VAL A 147 -6.14 -3.60 20.68
CA VAL A 147 -7.43 -4.27 20.52
C VAL A 147 -7.65 -5.21 21.68
N THR A 148 -8.81 -5.11 22.33
CA THR A 148 -9.22 -6.03 23.38
C THR A 148 -10.10 -7.12 22.78
N ILE A 149 -9.74 -8.40 22.98
CA ILE A 149 -10.40 -9.55 22.37
C ILE A 149 -11.86 -9.68 22.85
N ALA A 150 -12.11 -9.52 24.16
CA ALA A 150 -13.45 -9.66 24.72
C ALA A 150 -14.46 -8.67 24.14
N THR A 151 -14.05 -7.41 23.97
CA THR A 151 -14.91 -6.33 23.46
C THR A 151 -14.84 -6.16 21.95
N LYS A 152 -13.84 -6.74 21.28
CA LYS A 152 -13.56 -6.57 19.83
C LYS A 152 -13.44 -5.09 19.46
N LYS A 153 -12.82 -4.31 20.34
CA LYS A 153 -12.67 -2.86 20.17
C LYS A 153 -11.20 -2.45 20.13
N ALA A 154 -10.88 -1.65 19.15
CA ALA A 154 -9.59 -0.97 19.03
C ALA A 154 -9.66 0.40 19.69
N ILE A 155 -8.60 0.78 20.39
CA ILE A 155 -8.40 2.12 20.96
C ILE A 155 -6.98 2.60 20.63
N ARG A 156 -6.84 3.88 20.32
CA ARG A 156 -5.53 4.52 20.19
C ARG A 156 -4.99 4.80 21.59
N ILE A 157 -3.75 4.39 21.84
CA ILE A 157 -3.10 4.51 23.16
C ILE A 157 -2.26 5.78 23.26
N ASN A 158 -1.46 6.07 22.23
CA ASN A 158 -0.66 7.29 22.22
C ASN A 158 -1.52 8.49 21.85
N LYS A 159 -1.19 9.62 22.43
CA LYS A 159 -1.64 10.92 21.93
C LYS A 159 -0.58 11.37 20.93
N SER A 160 -1.00 11.66 19.69
CA SER A 160 -0.16 12.40 18.77
C SER A 160 0.15 13.77 19.37
N PRO A 161 1.39 14.26 19.29
CA PRO A 161 1.71 15.62 19.73
C PRO A 161 0.94 16.65 18.92
#